data_34e6e6e6a5ee44ec3663d4749dea6a4f
#
_entry.id   34e6e6e6a5ee44ec3663d4749dea6a4f
#
_cell.length_a   1.000
_cell.length_b   1.000
_cell.length_c   1.000
_cell.angle_alpha   90.00
_cell.angle_beta   90.00
_cell.angle_gamma   90.00
#
_symmetry.space_group_name_H-M   'P 1'
#
loop_
_entity.id
_entity.type
_entity.pdbx_description
1 polymer ?
#
loop_
_entity_poly.entity_id
_entity_poly.type
_entity_poly.pdbx_seq_one_letter_code
_entity_poly.pdbx_strand_id
1 'polypeptide(L)'
;MTNEKSKDPKQQVDEARIQEANAALKDEIVHTEHELVIHGQTLRYTATTGIMVMKDEEGKAKAKIFFIAYTKQDVKDLSTRPLTISFNGGPGSSSVWLHLGVLGPKRVRSGDVDQIQPPPYRLTDNEYSLLHVTDLVFVDPVSTGYSRPAPGEEAKQFHGLEKDIESVGDFIRLYATRYKRWNSPKFLIGESYGTTRAAGLAGYLQERHGMYLNGLLLVSVILNFQ
;
A
#
# COMPACT_ATOMS: atom_id res chain seq x y z
N MET A 1 -21.00 -44.54 -12.15
CA MET A 1 -19.54 -44.77 -12.10
C MET A 1 -18.85 -43.47 -12.48
N THR A 2 -18.47 -42.69 -11.51
CA THR A 2 -17.77 -41.41 -11.68
C THR A 2 -16.29 -41.72 -11.88
N ASN A 3 -15.78 -41.34 -13.05
CA ASN A 3 -14.41 -41.56 -13.47
C ASN A 3 -13.53 -40.48 -12.74
N GLU A 4 -13.02 -40.79 -11.56
CA GLU A 4 -11.95 -40.00 -10.93
C GLU A 4 -10.69 -40.18 -11.78
N LYS A 5 -10.40 -39.19 -12.61
CA LYS A 5 -9.10 -39.07 -13.26
C LYS A 5 -8.05 -38.84 -12.17
N SER A 6 -7.23 -39.86 -11.91
CA SER A 6 -6.05 -39.73 -11.05
C SER A 6 -5.17 -38.58 -11.60
N LYS A 7 -4.91 -37.55 -10.77
CA LYS A 7 -4.00 -36.46 -11.12
C LYS A 7 -2.60 -37.03 -11.40
N ASP A 8 -1.93 -36.44 -12.38
CA ASP A 8 -0.52 -36.74 -12.70
C ASP A 8 0.36 -36.59 -11.43
N PRO A 9 1.22 -37.56 -11.12
CA PRO A 9 2.12 -37.51 -9.98
C PRO A 9 2.98 -36.21 -9.91
N LYS A 10 3.35 -35.65 -11.06
CA LYS A 10 4.06 -34.35 -11.13
C LYS A 10 3.18 -33.20 -10.64
N GLN A 11 1.90 -33.17 -11.03
CA GLN A 11 0.96 -32.17 -10.58
C GLN A 11 0.72 -32.21 -9.07
N GLN A 12 0.65 -33.42 -8.50
CA GLN A 12 0.49 -33.60 -7.05
C GLN A 12 1.70 -33.10 -6.26
N VAL A 13 2.92 -33.33 -6.76
CA VAL A 13 4.15 -32.82 -6.14
C VAL A 13 4.22 -31.28 -6.21
N ASP A 14 3.83 -30.69 -7.33
CA ASP A 14 3.83 -29.25 -7.49
C ASP A 14 2.75 -28.57 -6.61
N GLU A 15 1.55 -29.16 -6.53
CA GLU A 15 0.49 -28.70 -5.62
C GLU A 15 0.94 -28.75 -4.15
N ALA A 16 1.60 -29.83 -3.74
CA ALA A 16 2.11 -29.97 -2.37
C ALA A 16 3.17 -28.92 -2.04
N ARG A 17 4.10 -28.65 -2.96
CA ARG A 17 5.12 -27.59 -2.80
C ARG A 17 4.50 -26.20 -2.70
N ILE A 18 3.47 -25.91 -3.51
CA ILE A 18 2.74 -24.64 -3.45
C ILE A 18 2.03 -24.50 -2.10
N GLN A 19 1.39 -25.55 -1.60
CA GLN A 19 0.73 -25.54 -0.29
C GLN A 19 1.74 -25.30 0.85
N GLU A 20 2.88 -25.98 0.82
CA GLU A 20 3.95 -25.78 1.81
C GLU A 20 4.50 -24.34 1.77
N ALA A 21 4.78 -23.83 0.56
CA ALA A 21 5.25 -22.46 0.37
C ALA A 21 4.22 -21.43 0.86
N ASN A 22 2.92 -21.66 0.63
CA ASN A 22 1.85 -20.80 1.13
C ASN A 22 1.73 -20.85 2.66
N ALA A 23 1.83 -22.01 3.26
CA ALA A 23 1.78 -22.19 4.71
C ALA A 23 2.96 -21.51 5.43
N ALA A 24 4.12 -21.45 4.76
CA ALA A 24 5.31 -20.79 5.27
C ALA A 24 5.27 -19.25 5.18
N LEU A 25 4.35 -18.67 4.38
CA LEU A 25 4.25 -17.23 4.21
C LEU A 25 3.83 -16.53 5.51
N LYS A 26 4.66 -15.60 5.93
CA LYS A 26 4.44 -14.74 7.10
C LYS A 26 4.66 -13.29 6.71
N ASP A 27 4.11 -12.40 7.51
CA ASP A 27 4.47 -11.00 7.42
C ASP A 27 5.94 -10.80 7.75
N GLU A 28 6.57 -9.92 6.99
CA GLU A 28 7.96 -9.51 7.19
C GLU A 28 7.97 -8.00 7.41
N ILE A 29 7.99 -7.58 8.68
CA ILE A 29 7.84 -6.17 9.06
C ILE A 29 9.06 -5.72 9.84
N VAL A 30 9.60 -4.55 9.47
CA VAL A 30 10.71 -3.87 10.13
C VAL A 30 10.23 -2.50 10.60
N HIS A 31 10.68 -2.10 11.79
CA HIS A 31 10.42 -0.80 12.37
C HIS A 31 11.74 -0.07 12.63
N THR A 32 11.78 1.22 12.31
CA THR A 32 12.91 2.11 12.63
C THR A 32 12.38 3.44 13.13
N GLU A 33 13.13 4.09 14.01
CA GLU A 33 12.76 5.38 14.60
C GLU A 33 13.57 6.50 13.98
N HIS A 34 12.90 7.62 13.74
CA HIS A 34 13.46 8.76 13.05
C HIS A 34 12.92 10.08 13.60
N GLU A 35 13.61 11.15 13.23
CA GLU A 35 13.19 12.53 13.48
C GLU A 35 13.17 13.33 12.19
N LEU A 36 12.29 14.32 12.13
CA LEU A 36 12.15 15.25 11.02
C LEU A 36 11.81 16.65 11.60
N VAL A 37 12.42 17.68 11.06
CA VAL A 37 12.06 19.06 11.41
C VAL A 37 11.06 19.58 10.37
N ILE A 38 9.85 19.89 10.81
CA ILE A 38 8.81 20.51 9.97
C ILE A 38 8.36 21.81 10.66
N HIS A 39 8.36 22.92 9.93
CA HIS A 39 7.99 24.25 10.45
C HIS A 39 8.72 24.62 11.75
N GLY A 40 9.99 24.25 11.86
CA GLY A 40 10.82 24.54 13.05
C GLY A 40 10.52 23.65 14.27
N GLN A 41 9.65 22.64 14.14
CA GLN A 41 9.33 21.70 15.20
C GLN A 41 9.90 20.32 14.89
N THR A 42 10.56 19.71 15.86
CA THR A 42 11.02 18.31 15.74
C THR A 42 9.85 17.36 15.91
N LEU A 43 9.62 16.53 14.89
CA LEU A 43 8.63 15.48 14.86
C LEU A 43 9.34 14.14 14.90
N ARG A 44 9.07 13.33 15.94
CA ARG A 44 9.53 11.95 16.02
C ARG A 44 8.51 11.01 15.41
N TYR A 45 9.00 10.04 14.64
CA TYR A 45 8.14 9.08 13.95
C TYR A 45 8.79 7.72 13.83
N THR A 46 7.94 6.71 13.70
CA THR A 46 8.34 5.34 13.37
C THR A 46 8.10 5.10 11.88
N ALA A 47 9.12 4.65 11.19
CA ALA A 47 8.97 4.07 9.85
C ALA A 47 8.76 2.57 9.99
N THR A 48 7.64 2.08 9.44
CA THR A 48 7.28 0.67 9.37
C THR A 48 7.32 0.25 7.92
N THR A 49 8.16 -0.69 7.56
CA THR A 49 8.23 -1.18 6.18
C THR A 49 8.19 -2.69 6.14
N GLY A 50 7.62 -3.25 5.10
CA GLY A 50 7.64 -4.69 4.91
C GLY A 50 6.50 -5.21 4.06
N ILE A 51 6.28 -6.50 4.22
CA ILE A 51 5.30 -7.27 3.47
C ILE A 51 4.21 -7.76 4.43
N MET A 52 2.96 -7.48 4.08
CA MET A 52 1.78 -8.10 4.70
C MET A 52 1.23 -9.17 3.77
N VAL A 53 0.96 -10.35 4.32
CA VAL A 53 0.34 -11.46 3.58
C VAL A 53 -1.17 -11.31 3.61
N MET A 54 -1.75 -11.08 2.45
CA MET A 54 -3.21 -11.12 2.27
C MET A 54 -3.67 -12.57 2.13
N LYS A 55 -4.72 -12.91 2.85
CA LYS A 55 -5.35 -14.24 2.84
C LYS A 55 -6.83 -14.12 2.52
N ASP A 56 -7.38 -15.14 1.88
CA ASP A 56 -8.83 -15.29 1.74
C ASP A 56 -9.50 -15.74 3.06
N GLU A 57 -10.82 -15.93 3.03
CA GLU A 57 -11.61 -16.34 4.18
C GLU A 57 -11.27 -17.75 4.69
N GLU A 58 -10.68 -18.59 3.84
CA GLU A 58 -10.22 -19.94 4.17
C GLU A 58 -8.78 -19.95 4.73
N GLY A 59 -8.14 -18.78 4.78
CA GLY A 59 -6.78 -18.62 5.29
C GLY A 59 -5.67 -18.89 4.28
N LYS A 60 -5.99 -19.14 3.00
CA LYS A 60 -5.05 -19.34 1.92
C LYS A 60 -4.43 -18.00 1.53
N ALA A 61 -3.10 -17.95 1.40
CA ALA A 61 -2.41 -16.75 0.95
C ALA A 61 -2.77 -16.42 -0.51
N LYS A 62 -3.11 -15.15 -0.77
CA LYS A 62 -3.46 -14.63 -2.09
C LYS A 62 -2.39 -13.71 -2.66
N ALA A 63 -1.83 -12.85 -1.81
CA ALA A 63 -0.80 -11.91 -2.24
C ALA A 63 0.11 -11.51 -1.08
N LYS A 64 1.30 -11.04 -1.43
CA LYS A 64 2.25 -10.35 -0.57
C LYS A 64 2.23 -8.88 -0.94
N ILE A 65 1.76 -8.03 -0.04
CA ILE A 65 1.66 -6.58 -0.26
C ILE A 65 2.77 -5.89 0.49
N PHE A 66 3.62 -5.21 -0.25
CA PHE A 66 4.64 -4.33 0.27
C PHE A 66 4.05 -2.95 0.59
N PHE A 67 4.46 -2.40 1.72
CA PHE A 67 4.09 -1.06 2.14
C PHE A 67 5.18 -0.38 2.94
N ILE A 68 5.12 0.94 3.00
CA ILE A 68 5.90 1.76 3.92
C ILE A 68 4.92 2.69 4.64
N ALA A 69 4.96 2.68 5.96
CA ALA A 69 4.15 3.56 6.79
C ALA A 69 5.03 4.46 7.67
N TYR A 70 4.60 5.69 7.84
CA TYR A 70 5.21 6.66 8.75
C TYR A 70 4.17 7.09 9.76
N THR A 71 4.42 6.80 11.02
CA THR A 71 3.50 7.08 12.12
C THR A 71 4.18 8.00 13.15
N LYS A 72 3.52 9.11 13.47
CA LYS A 72 4.00 10.03 14.49
C LYS A 72 4.02 9.35 15.85
N GLN A 73 5.13 9.50 16.58
CA GLN A 73 5.24 9.04 17.96
C GLN A 73 4.46 9.95 18.93
N ASP A 74 4.25 9.46 20.15
CA ASP A 74 3.61 10.20 21.27
C ASP A 74 2.16 10.64 21.00
N VAL A 75 1.44 9.94 20.10
CA VAL A 75 0.00 10.14 19.88
C VAL A 75 -0.77 9.39 20.94
N LYS A 76 -1.44 10.12 21.83
CA LYS A 76 -2.20 9.55 22.96
C LYS A 76 -3.46 8.82 22.52
N ASP A 77 -4.14 9.35 21.51
CA ASP A 77 -5.38 8.80 20.96
C ASP A 77 -5.32 8.71 19.44
N LEU A 78 -5.22 7.48 18.93
CA LEU A 78 -5.18 7.23 17.48
C LEU A 78 -6.48 7.59 16.77
N SER A 79 -7.62 7.69 17.49
CA SER A 79 -8.89 8.10 16.89
C SER A 79 -8.89 9.56 16.42
N THR A 80 -8.06 10.39 17.03
CA THR A 80 -7.89 11.82 16.66
C THR A 80 -6.82 12.04 15.60
N ARG A 81 -6.00 11.01 15.32
CA ARG A 81 -4.90 11.11 14.36
C ARG A 81 -5.33 10.59 12.98
N PRO A 82 -5.37 11.42 11.94
CA PRO A 82 -5.69 10.96 10.58
C PRO A 82 -4.73 9.90 10.07
N LEU A 83 -5.25 9.03 9.20
CA LEU A 83 -4.52 8.03 8.45
C LEU A 83 -4.72 8.29 6.96
N THR A 84 -3.65 8.53 6.24
CA THR A 84 -3.66 8.76 4.80
C THR A 84 -2.96 7.63 4.08
N ILE A 85 -3.68 6.93 3.20
CA ILE A 85 -3.15 5.88 2.34
C ILE A 85 -2.87 6.48 0.97
N SER A 86 -1.66 6.26 0.45
CA SER A 86 -1.19 6.84 -0.80
C SER A 86 -0.71 5.78 -1.77
N PHE A 87 -1.01 5.99 -3.06
CA PHE A 87 -0.59 5.13 -4.15
C PHE A 87 -0.50 5.91 -5.47
N ASN A 88 0.48 5.54 -6.30
CA ASN A 88 0.55 6.02 -7.67
C ASN A 88 -0.37 5.23 -8.60
N GLY A 89 -0.41 5.63 -9.86
CA GLY A 89 -1.25 5.06 -10.89
C GLY A 89 -0.52 4.14 -11.85
N GLY A 90 -0.49 4.51 -13.09
CA GLY A 90 -0.06 3.74 -14.24
C GLY A 90 -1.24 3.29 -15.08
N PRO A 91 -1.92 2.14 -14.84
CA PRO A 91 -1.66 1.14 -13.80
C PRO A 91 -0.29 0.46 -13.92
N GLY A 92 0.23 -0.06 -12.80
CA GLY A 92 1.51 -0.77 -12.77
C GLY A 92 2.67 -0.02 -12.10
N SER A 93 2.45 1.21 -11.62
CA SER A 93 3.45 1.96 -10.86
C SER A 93 3.40 1.62 -9.37
N SER A 94 4.58 1.49 -8.76
CA SER A 94 4.72 1.49 -7.31
C SER A 94 4.48 2.89 -6.74
N SER A 95 4.29 2.99 -5.44
CA SER A 95 3.99 4.27 -4.76
C SER A 95 5.21 5.19 -4.59
N VAL A 96 6.33 4.86 -5.20
CA VAL A 96 7.63 5.55 -5.02
C VAL A 96 7.58 7.04 -5.39
N TRP A 97 6.80 7.42 -6.40
CA TRP A 97 6.75 8.81 -6.87
C TRP A 97 6.10 9.75 -5.86
N LEU A 98 4.93 9.37 -5.33
CA LEU A 98 4.31 10.14 -4.25
C LEU A 98 5.11 10.00 -2.95
N HIS A 99 5.69 8.83 -2.68
CA HIS A 99 6.47 8.58 -1.48
C HIS A 99 7.73 9.46 -1.40
N LEU A 100 8.67 9.23 -2.32
CA LEU A 100 9.98 9.90 -2.29
C LEU A 100 10.04 11.20 -3.11
N GLY A 101 8.99 11.49 -3.87
CA GLY A 101 8.90 12.71 -4.65
C GLY A 101 8.17 13.84 -3.94
N VAL A 102 7.12 13.52 -3.14
CA VAL A 102 6.17 14.54 -2.67
C VAL A 102 5.86 14.44 -1.17
N LEU A 103 5.35 13.29 -0.69
CA LEU A 103 4.62 13.22 0.59
C LEU A 103 5.44 12.69 1.76
N GLY A 104 6.40 11.80 1.49
CA GLY A 104 7.17 11.12 2.54
C GLY A 104 8.03 12.07 3.36
N PRO A 105 8.53 11.64 4.53
CA PRO A 105 9.39 12.46 5.38
C PRO A 105 10.78 12.72 4.78
N LYS A 106 11.17 11.92 3.80
CA LYS A 106 12.37 12.11 2.98
C LYS A 106 11.95 12.25 1.52
N ARG A 107 12.65 13.09 0.76
CA ARG A 107 12.43 13.24 -0.67
C ARG A 107 13.73 13.20 -1.45
N VAL A 108 13.64 12.80 -2.70
CA VAL A 108 14.77 12.93 -3.63
C VAL A 108 15.06 14.41 -3.82
N ARG A 109 16.31 14.80 -3.68
CA ARG A 109 16.74 16.17 -4.00
C ARG A 109 16.67 16.37 -5.51
N SER A 110 15.67 17.11 -5.96
CA SER A 110 15.56 17.59 -7.34
C SER A 110 16.09 19.03 -7.46
N GLY A 111 16.64 19.37 -8.60
CA GLY A 111 16.87 20.78 -8.99
C GLY A 111 15.60 21.41 -9.55
N ASP A 112 15.75 22.62 -10.10
CA ASP A 112 14.70 23.22 -10.89
C ASP A 112 14.36 22.37 -12.13
N VAL A 113 13.20 22.61 -12.74
CA VAL A 113 12.62 21.80 -13.81
C VAL A 113 13.62 21.54 -14.96
N ASP A 114 14.51 22.48 -15.23
CA ASP A 114 15.50 22.40 -16.31
C ASP A 114 16.90 21.94 -15.84
N GLN A 115 17.07 21.56 -14.58
CA GLN A 115 18.36 21.19 -14.02
C GLN A 115 18.40 19.71 -13.65
N ILE A 116 19.09 18.91 -14.45
CA ILE A 116 19.44 17.53 -14.08
C ILE A 116 20.54 17.59 -13.03
N GLN A 117 20.23 17.14 -11.81
CA GLN A 117 21.24 17.06 -10.76
C GLN A 117 22.27 15.97 -11.11
N PRO A 118 23.58 16.27 -11.01
CA PRO A 118 24.58 15.24 -11.21
C PRO A 118 24.57 14.22 -10.06
N PRO A 119 24.99 12.97 -10.29
CA PRO A 119 25.20 12.02 -9.20
C PRO A 119 26.30 12.52 -8.23
N PRO A 120 26.32 12.05 -6.96
CA PRO A 120 25.43 11.06 -6.39
C PRO A 120 24.07 11.64 -6.02
N TYR A 121 22.99 10.92 -6.37
CA TYR A 121 21.64 11.29 -5.95
C TYR A 121 21.47 11.10 -4.44
N ARG A 122 20.74 12.01 -3.80
CA ARG A 122 20.58 12.02 -2.33
C ARG A 122 19.13 12.22 -1.93
N LEU A 123 18.77 11.60 -0.83
CA LEU A 123 17.55 11.93 -0.09
C LEU A 123 17.84 13.10 0.85
N THR A 124 16.88 14.01 0.95
CA THR A 124 16.88 15.12 1.91
C THR A 124 15.61 15.03 2.76
N ASP A 125 15.62 15.71 3.88
CA ASP A 125 14.40 15.90 4.66
C ASP A 125 13.36 16.64 3.82
N ASN A 126 12.11 16.25 4.00
CA ASN A 126 10.99 16.86 3.32
C ASN A 126 10.19 17.73 4.29
N GLU A 127 10.48 19.01 4.30
CA GLU A 127 9.78 20.01 5.11
C GLU A 127 8.30 20.20 4.73
N TYR A 128 7.91 19.71 3.55
CA TYR A 128 6.54 19.73 3.03
C TYR A 128 5.77 18.42 3.29
N SER A 129 6.37 17.46 4.01
CA SER A 129 5.71 16.22 4.31
C SER A 129 4.42 16.45 5.12
N LEU A 130 3.35 15.75 4.77
CA LEU A 130 2.10 15.80 5.51
C LEU A 130 2.16 15.08 6.87
N LEU A 131 3.31 14.49 7.23
CA LEU A 131 3.46 13.73 8.47
C LEU A 131 3.19 14.57 9.73
N HIS A 132 3.22 15.88 9.66
CA HIS A 132 2.84 16.74 10.80
C HIS A 132 1.33 16.69 11.10
N VAL A 133 0.46 16.44 10.12
CA VAL A 133 -1.02 16.41 10.29
C VAL A 133 -1.64 15.04 10.17
N THR A 134 -1.01 14.08 9.52
CA THR A 134 -1.54 12.73 9.28
C THR A 134 -0.43 11.69 9.34
N ASP A 135 -0.76 10.45 9.69
CA ASP A 135 0.12 9.33 9.42
C ASP A 135 -0.01 8.92 7.95
N LEU A 136 1.09 8.46 7.35
CA LEU A 136 1.18 8.15 5.93
C LEU A 136 1.42 6.67 5.71
N VAL A 137 0.72 6.07 4.77
CA VAL A 137 0.93 4.69 4.32
C VAL A 137 1.03 4.68 2.80
N PHE A 138 2.18 4.28 2.29
CA PHE A 138 2.43 4.07 0.87
C PHE A 138 2.33 2.58 0.58
N VAL A 139 1.37 2.20 -0.26
CA VAL A 139 1.13 0.81 -0.61
C VAL A 139 1.46 0.55 -2.07
N ASP A 140 2.18 -0.52 -2.34
CA ASP A 140 2.41 -1.00 -3.70
C ASP A 140 1.28 -1.97 -4.07
N PRO A 141 0.40 -1.65 -5.04
CA PRO A 141 -0.57 -2.62 -5.55
C PRO A 141 0.10 -3.90 -6.05
N VAL A 142 -0.64 -5.01 -6.11
CA VAL A 142 -0.09 -6.30 -6.56
C VAL A 142 0.52 -6.17 -7.96
N SER A 143 1.67 -6.80 -8.17
CA SER A 143 2.49 -6.74 -9.40
C SER A 143 3.25 -5.41 -9.59
N THR A 144 3.23 -4.52 -8.60
CA THR A 144 4.06 -3.31 -8.62
C THR A 144 5.09 -3.34 -7.49
N GLY A 145 6.15 -2.54 -7.59
CA GLY A 145 7.19 -2.46 -6.57
C GLY A 145 7.64 -3.84 -6.07
N TYR A 146 7.48 -4.09 -4.77
CA TYR A 146 7.80 -5.37 -4.13
C TYR A 146 6.58 -6.28 -3.88
N SER A 147 5.38 -5.84 -4.27
CA SER A 147 4.16 -6.64 -4.11
C SER A 147 4.03 -7.72 -5.18
N ARG A 148 3.73 -8.95 -4.76
CA ARG A 148 3.63 -10.11 -5.66
C ARG A 148 2.44 -10.99 -5.29
N PRO A 149 1.82 -11.69 -6.26
CA PRO A 149 0.92 -12.80 -5.95
C PRO A 149 1.59 -13.84 -5.04
N ALA A 150 0.82 -14.52 -4.25
CA ALA A 150 1.31 -15.66 -3.47
C ALA A 150 1.68 -16.84 -4.40
N PRO A 151 2.52 -17.80 -3.97
CA PRO A 151 2.82 -19.00 -4.75
C PRO A 151 1.53 -19.71 -5.19
N GLY A 152 1.43 -20.03 -6.48
CA GLY A 152 0.27 -20.66 -7.08
C GLY A 152 -0.90 -19.73 -7.43
N GLU A 153 -0.80 -18.45 -7.12
CA GLU A 153 -1.76 -17.42 -7.55
C GLU A 153 -1.26 -16.71 -8.82
N GLU A 154 -2.16 -16.43 -9.73
CA GLU A 154 -1.81 -15.75 -10.98
C GLU A 154 -1.94 -14.24 -10.87
N ALA A 155 -0.97 -13.49 -11.40
CA ALA A 155 -0.97 -12.03 -11.36
C ALA A 155 -2.23 -11.41 -11.98
N LYS A 156 -2.79 -12.03 -13.03
CA LYS A 156 -4.00 -11.55 -13.71
C LYS A 156 -5.24 -11.46 -12.80
N GLN A 157 -5.26 -12.22 -11.69
CA GLN A 157 -6.35 -12.17 -10.70
C GLN A 157 -6.44 -10.81 -9.97
N PHE A 158 -5.39 -10.01 -10.04
CA PHE A 158 -5.29 -8.70 -9.40
C PHE A 158 -5.31 -7.56 -10.41
N HIS A 159 -5.40 -7.87 -11.70
CA HIS A 159 -5.42 -6.88 -12.77
C HIS A 159 -6.86 -6.55 -13.18
N GLY A 160 -7.01 -5.37 -13.80
CA GLY A 160 -8.33 -4.79 -14.09
C GLY A 160 -8.85 -3.95 -12.92
N LEU A 161 -9.71 -2.99 -13.24
CA LEU A 161 -10.14 -1.95 -12.30
C LEU A 161 -10.75 -2.52 -11.01
N GLU A 162 -11.69 -3.45 -11.14
CA GLU A 162 -12.39 -4.03 -9.99
C GLU A 162 -11.44 -4.81 -9.08
N LYS A 163 -10.59 -5.67 -9.65
CA LYS A 163 -9.66 -6.51 -8.89
C LYS A 163 -8.53 -5.73 -8.23
N ASP A 164 -8.10 -4.66 -8.89
CA ASP A 164 -7.16 -3.70 -8.32
C ASP A 164 -7.76 -2.99 -7.09
N ILE A 165 -9.00 -2.49 -7.21
CA ILE A 165 -9.74 -1.86 -6.12
C ILE A 165 -9.96 -2.85 -4.96
N GLU A 166 -10.44 -4.08 -5.23
CA GLU A 166 -10.64 -5.11 -4.23
C GLU A 166 -9.36 -5.40 -3.44
N SER A 167 -8.25 -5.64 -4.14
CA SER A 167 -6.99 -6.02 -3.51
C SER A 167 -6.39 -4.90 -2.63
N VAL A 168 -6.44 -3.67 -3.10
CA VAL A 168 -5.97 -2.51 -2.31
C VAL A 168 -6.92 -2.20 -1.16
N GLY A 169 -8.24 -2.35 -1.36
CA GLY A 169 -9.25 -2.17 -0.32
C GLY A 169 -9.10 -3.20 0.80
N ASP A 170 -8.88 -4.45 0.47
CA ASP A 170 -8.62 -5.52 1.45
C ASP A 170 -7.32 -5.27 2.23
N PHE A 171 -6.27 -4.76 1.57
CA PHE A 171 -5.06 -4.32 2.27
C PHE A 171 -5.36 -3.19 3.26
N ILE A 172 -6.14 -2.18 2.86
CA ILE A 172 -6.51 -1.04 3.73
C ILE A 172 -7.27 -1.54 4.96
N ARG A 173 -8.24 -2.44 4.78
CA ARG A 173 -8.96 -3.08 5.88
C ARG A 173 -8.02 -3.84 6.81
N LEU A 174 -7.13 -4.67 6.25
CA LEU A 174 -6.15 -5.45 7.00
C LEU A 174 -5.20 -4.55 7.79
N TYR A 175 -4.69 -3.48 7.17
CA TYR A 175 -3.84 -2.50 7.82
C TYR A 175 -4.58 -1.80 8.98
N ALA A 176 -5.79 -1.29 8.72
CA ALA A 176 -6.58 -0.61 9.74
C ALA A 176 -6.89 -1.51 10.94
N THR A 177 -7.13 -2.80 10.71
CA THR A 177 -7.35 -3.80 11.77
C THR A 177 -6.06 -4.03 12.57
N ARG A 178 -4.97 -4.31 11.89
CA ARG A 178 -3.70 -4.70 12.50
C ARG A 178 -3.07 -3.58 13.32
N TYR A 179 -3.16 -2.35 12.82
CA TYR A 179 -2.61 -1.15 13.47
C TYR A 179 -3.65 -0.36 14.27
N LYS A 180 -4.86 -0.94 14.52
CA LYS A 180 -5.94 -0.35 15.35
C LYS A 180 -6.39 1.04 14.86
N ARG A 181 -6.50 1.21 13.52
CA ARG A 181 -6.82 2.50 12.90
C ARG A 181 -8.28 2.62 12.40
N TRP A 182 -9.18 1.75 12.87
CA TRP A 182 -10.60 1.80 12.47
C TRP A 182 -11.28 3.12 12.82
N ASN A 183 -10.98 3.69 13.98
CA ASN A 183 -11.58 4.94 14.44
C ASN A 183 -10.84 6.20 13.94
N SER A 184 -9.67 6.07 13.30
CA SER A 184 -8.94 7.21 12.75
C SER A 184 -9.70 7.80 11.57
N PRO A 185 -9.72 9.15 11.39
CA PRO A 185 -10.13 9.76 10.13
C PRO A 185 -9.27 9.23 8.97
N LYS A 186 -9.90 8.85 7.87
CA LYS A 186 -9.23 8.18 6.74
C LYS A 186 -9.27 9.00 5.49
N PHE A 187 -8.11 9.11 4.84
CA PHE A 187 -7.93 9.82 3.57
C PHE A 187 -7.20 8.94 2.58
N LEU A 188 -7.49 9.10 1.30
CA LEU A 188 -6.72 8.50 0.21
C LEU A 188 -6.07 9.60 -0.63
N ILE A 189 -4.84 9.34 -1.06
CA ILE A 189 -4.14 10.17 -2.05
C ILE A 189 -3.77 9.27 -3.23
N GLY A 190 -4.37 9.56 -4.39
CA GLY A 190 -4.08 8.88 -5.65
C GLY A 190 -3.49 9.83 -6.68
N GLU A 191 -2.54 9.35 -7.46
CA GLU A 191 -1.98 10.08 -8.60
C GLU A 191 -2.30 9.34 -9.90
N SER A 192 -2.67 10.09 -10.96
CA SER A 192 -2.98 9.56 -12.30
C SER A 192 -4.08 8.49 -12.24
N TYR A 193 -3.87 7.26 -12.74
CA TYR A 193 -4.80 6.12 -12.56
C TYR A 193 -5.12 5.86 -11.08
N GLY A 194 -4.23 6.20 -10.14
CA GLY A 194 -4.52 6.13 -8.71
C GLY A 194 -5.70 6.99 -8.27
N THR A 195 -6.09 8.01 -9.04
CA THR A 195 -7.30 8.81 -8.76
C THR A 195 -8.57 8.02 -9.07
N THR A 196 -8.58 7.25 -10.16
CA THR A 196 -9.66 6.30 -10.48
C THR A 196 -9.76 5.21 -9.40
N ARG A 197 -8.62 4.65 -8.99
CA ARG A 197 -8.56 3.69 -7.86
C ARG A 197 -9.12 4.31 -6.58
N ALA A 198 -8.73 5.54 -6.21
CA ALA A 198 -9.20 6.21 -5.00
C ALA A 198 -10.73 6.41 -5.02
N ALA A 199 -11.29 6.81 -6.15
CA ALA A 199 -12.74 6.96 -6.33
C ALA A 199 -13.47 5.61 -6.16
N GLY A 200 -12.98 4.54 -6.81
CA GLY A 200 -13.55 3.20 -6.68
C GLY A 200 -13.42 2.63 -5.25
N LEU A 201 -12.27 2.86 -4.60
CA LEU A 201 -12.06 2.46 -3.21
C LEU A 201 -13.04 3.13 -2.25
N ALA A 202 -13.47 4.36 -2.49
CA ALA A 202 -14.45 5.03 -1.63
C ALA A 202 -15.77 4.24 -1.56
N GLY A 203 -16.28 3.77 -2.70
CA GLY A 203 -17.45 2.90 -2.75
C GLY A 203 -17.17 1.52 -2.14
N TYR A 204 -16.11 0.85 -2.59
CA TYR A 204 -15.76 -0.50 -2.14
C TYR A 204 -15.57 -0.61 -0.63
N LEU A 205 -14.81 0.32 -0.02
CA LEU A 205 -14.57 0.32 1.43
C LEU A 205 -15.85 0.55 2.23
N GLN A 206 -16.72 1.43 1.74
CA GLN A 206 -18.01 1.70 2.36
C GLN A 206 -18.96 0.50 2.28
N GLU A 207 -19.15 -0.06 1.08
CA GLU A 207 -20.11 -1.11 0.82
C GLU A 207 -19.65 -2.47 1.39
N ARG A 208 -18.40 -2.81 1.19
CA ARG A 208 -17.86 -4.14 1.58
C ARG A 208 -17.43 -4.20 3.04
N HIS A 209 -16.90 -3.11 3.58
CA HIS A 209 -16.26 -3.10 4.90
C HIS A 209 -16.89 -2.12 5.90
N GLY A 210 -17.89 -1.34 5.52
CA GLY A 210 -18.45 -0.29 6.38
C GLY A 210 -17.44 0.79 6.77
N MET A 211 -16.39 0.96 5.96
CA MET A 211 -15.30 1.89 6.22
C MET A 211 -15.51 3.17 5.42
N TYR A 212 -15.81 4.26 6.11
CA TYR A 212 -16.04 5.57 5.51
C TYR A 212 -14.76 6.38 5.45
N LEU A 213 -14.58 7.09 4.33
CA LEU A 213 -13.46 8.01 4.12
C LEU A 213 -13.86 9.44 4.47
N ASN A 214 -12.91 10.21 4.98
CA ASN A 214 -13.07 11.62 5.31
C ASN A 214 -12.69 12.53 4.13
N GLY A 215 -11.92 12.03 3.16
CA GLY A 215 -11.57 12.78 1.97
C GLY A 215 -10.68 12.02 1.00
N LEU A 216 -10.67 12.53 -0.24
CA LEU A 216 -9.83 12.08 -1.34
C LEU A 216 -8.97 13.25 -1.81
N LEU A 217 -7.68 13.02 -2.04
CA LEU A 217 -6.77 13.94 -2.69
C LEU A 217 -6.41 13.32 -4.06
N LEU A 218 -6.81 13.99 -5.11
CA LEU A 218 -6.68 13.49 -6.48
C LEU A 218 -5.63 14.32 -7.21
N VAL A 219 -4.45 13.73 -7.45
CA VAL A 219 -3.31 14.38 -8.11
C VAL A 219 -3.30 13.95 -9.58
N SER A 220 -3.25 14.92 -10.50
CA SER A 220 -3.30 14.64 -11.95
C SER A 220 -4.47 13.73 -12.31
N VAL A 221 -5.68 14.19 -12.01
CA VAL A 221 -6.91 13.38 -11.99
C VAL A 221 -7.27 12.79 -13.34
N ILE A 222 -7.57 11.49 -13.36
CA ILE A 222 -8.15 10.74 -14.47
C ILE A 222 -9.32 9.92 -13.92
N LEU A 223 -10.54 10.29 -14.25
CA LEU A 223 -11.76 9.57 -13.83
C LEU A 223 -12.53 8.98 -15.02
N ASN A 224 -12.11 9.29 -16.25
CA ASN A 224 -12.70 8.78 -17.49
C ASN A 224 -11.59 8.41 -18.48
N PHE A 225 -11.71 7.24 -19.11
CA PHE A 225 -10.78 6.69 -20.10
C PHE A 225 -11.39 6.64 -21.52
N GLN A 226 -12.31 7.56 -21.83
CA GLN A 226 -12.89 7.70 -23.17
C GLN A 226 -11.93 8.42 -24.12
#